data_3482cfb179d7cf920858c9d308ed8e96
#
_entry.id   3482cfb179d7cf920858c9d308ed8e96
#
_cell.length_a   1.000
_cell.length_b   1.000
_cell.length_c   1.000
_cell.angle_alpha   90.00
_cell.angle_beta   90.00
_cell.angle_gamma   90.00
#
_symmetry.space_group_name_H-M   'P 1'
#
loop_
_entity.id
_entity.type
_entity.pdbx_description
1 polymer ?
#
loop_
_entity_poly.entity_id
_entity_poly.type
_entity_poly.pdbx_seq_one_letter_code
_entity_poly.pdbx_strand_id
1 'polypeptide(L)'
;MGFGTELVPDPPMLPATTTTMPLLSHSRQPDTALDWFGSHAGQELLAVEGRAMARVLAIGPALPWAWLGVAAGAAPAVSDRRGLLLRREGGGFTGAVRCALPLPIASESLGALLLQHLLDDGVAADALLGECERVLAPGGTLWLATLNPWSPYRARWLGTGLRAHNPGHWQAGLRRAGFALDSVSLQWLGPRWHPAQGEAGIGAADRLRAGIALTVSKRVHAPIPPRPLRNLRWQAGRMSRS
;
A
#
# COMPACT_ATOMS: atom_id res chain seq x y z
N MET A 1 -81.87 -20.43 -42.06
CA MET A 1 -80.55 -19.90 -42.46
C MET A 1 -79.83 -19.50 -41.17
N GLY A 2 -78.98 -20.39 -40.67
CA GLY A 2 -78.23 -20.17 -39.43
C GLY A 2 -76.76 -19.98 -39.81
N PHE A 3 -76.18 -18.84 -39.46
CA PHE A 3 -74.79 -18.60 -39.61
C PHE A 3 -74.05 -19.06 -38.35
N GLY A 4 -73.30 -20.15 -38.50
CA GLY A 4 -72.42 -20.64 -37.46
C GLY A 4 -71.19 -19.74 -37.33
N THR A 5 -70.95 -19.19 -36.15
CA THR A 5 -69.74 -18.45 -35.78
C THR A 5 -68.68 -19.47 -35.40
N GLU A 6 -67.71 -19.64 -36.21
CA GLU A 6 -66.52 -20.47 -35.98
C GLU A 6 -65.60 -19.80 -34.99
N LEU A 7 -65.38 -20.38 -33.79
CA LEU A 7 -64.43 -19.93 -32.81
C LEU A 7 -63.03 -20.31 -33.27
N VAL A 8 -62.17 -19.29 -33.51
CA VAL A 8 -60.76 -19.47 -33.76
C VAL A 8 -60.07 -19.72 -32.43
N PRO A 9 -59.32 -20.81 -32.24
CA PRO A 9 -58.58 -21.04 -31.01
C PRO A 9 -57.36 -20.13 -30.88
N ASP A 10 -57.18 -19.53 -29.72
CA ASP A 10 -56.03 -18.74 -29.33
C ASP A 10 -54.72 -19.55 -29.46
N PRO A 11 -53.63 -18.92 -29.95
CA PRO A 11 -52.33 -19.58 -30.02
C PRO A 11 -51.76 -19.84 -28.59
N PRO A 12 -51.05 -20.95 -28.41
CA PRO A 12 -50.47 -21.27 -27.10
C PRO A 12 -49.41 -20.26 -26.70
N MET A 13 -49.61 -19.67 -25.52
CA MET A 13 -48.60 -18.83 -24.83
C MET A 13 -47.34 -19.66 -24.54
N LEU A 14 -46.26 -19.33 -25.21
CA LEU A 14 -44.93 -19.85 -24.89
C LEU A 14 -44.48 -19.35 -23.51
N PRO A 15 -43.95 -20.20 -22.64
CA PRO A 15 -43.41 -19.74 -21.36
C PRO A 15 -42.24 -18.82 -21.58
N ALA A 16 -42.27 -17.64 -20.95
CA ALA A 16 -41.14 -16.71 -20.91
C ALA A 16 -39.96 -17.40 -20.22
N THR A 17 -38.99 -17.84 -21.01
CA THR A 17 -37.69 -18.28 -20.49
C THR A 17 -36.96 -17.08 -19.91
N THR A 18 -37.03 -16.90 -18.61
CA THR A 18 -36.17 -15.99 -17.87
C THR A 18 -34.74 -16.51 -17.98
N THR A 19 -34.00 -15.99 -18.95
CA THR A 19 -32.57 -16.22 -19.05
C THR A 19 -31.92 -15.50 -17.88
N THR A 20 -31.77 -16.22 -16.77
CA THR A 20 -30.88 -15.78 -15.67
C THR A 20 -29.47 -15.77 -16.22
N MET A 21 -28.95 -14.59 -16.56
CA MET A 21 -27.52 -14.43 -16.84
C MET A 21 -26.76 -14.94 -15.61
N PRO A 22 -25.86 -15.91 -15.75
CA PRO A 22 -24.98 -16.26 -14.64
C PRO A 22 -24.17 -15.01 -14.34
N LEU A 23 -24.30 -14.47 -13.11
CA LEU A 23 -23.33 -13.56 -12.54
C LEU A 23 -21.98 -14.22 -12.74
N LEU A 24 -21.18 -13.67 -13.65
CA LEU A 24 -19.79 -14.03 -13.79
C LEU A 24 -19.16 -13.81 -12.42
N SER A 25 -19.12 -14.88 -11.64
CA SER A 25 -18.24 -14.96 -10.51
C SER A 25 -16.86 -14.65 -11.10
N HIS A 26 -16.32 -13.46 -10.83
CA HIS A 26 -14.93 -13.16 -11.11
C HIS A 26 -14.17 -14.27 -10.41
N SER A 27 -13.77 -15.28 -11.16
CA SER A 27 -12.91 -16.35 -10.68
C SER A 27 -11.70 -15.65 -10.14
N ARG A 28 -11.58 -15.67 -8.82
CA ARG A 28 -10.48 -15.08 -8.07
C ARG A 28 -9.22 -15.73 -8.59
N GLN A 29 -8.53 -15.02 -9.51
CA GLN A 29 -7.24 -15.47 -9.99
C GLN A 29 -6.33 -15.37 -8.76
N PRO A 30 -5.79 -16.48 -8.25
CA PRO A 30 -4.93 -16.41 -7.08
C PRO A 30 -3.78 -15.47 -7.40
N ASP A 31 -3.31 -14.71 -6.41
CA ASP A 31 -2.12 -13.86 -6.50
C ASP A 31 -0.87 -14.77 -6.53
N THR A 32 -0.77 -15.60 -7.56
CA THR A 32 0.15 -16.75 -7.66
C THR A 32 1.61 -16.37 -7.44
N ALA A 33 2.01 -15.17 -7.83
CA ALA A 33 3.35 -14.68 -7.56
C ALA A 33 3.60 -14.48 -6.06
N LEU A 34 2.64 -13.87 -5.35
CA LEU A 34 2.74 -13.59 -3.92
C LEU A 34 2.61 -14.83 -3.04
N ASP A 35 2.08 -15.95 -3.56
CA ASP A 35 1.99 -17.22 -2.83
C ASP A 35 3.36 -17.77 -2.44
N TRP A 36 4.44 -17.37 -3.15
CA TRP A 36 5.80 -17.70 -2.77
C TRP A 36 6.13 -17.36 -1.31
N PHE A 37 5.57 -16.29 -0.79
CA PHE A 37 5.78 -15.89 0.61
C PHE A 37 5.22 -16.90 1.63
N GLY A 38 4.35 -17.83 1.21
CA GLY A 38 3.92 -18.99 1.98
C GLY A 38 4.95 -20.09 2.09
N SER A 39 5.99 -20.10 1.23
CA SER A 39 7.09 -21.06 1.30
C SER A 39 7.97 -20.83 2.53
N HIS A 40 8.75 -21.85 2.92
CA HIS A 40 9.72 -21.75 4.02
C HIS A 40 10.66 -20.54 3.84
N ALA A 41 11.19 -20.35 2.62
CA ALA A 41 12.07 -19.22 2.30
C ALA A 41 11.38 -17.86 2.41
N GLY A 42 10.12 -17.78 1.99
CA GLY A 42 9.32 -16.56 2.15
C GLY A 42 9.03 -16.24 3.61
N GLN A 43 8.67 -17.25 4.40
CA GLN A 43 8.37 -17.09 5.82
C GLN A 43 9.59 -16.62 6.64
N GLU A 44 10.79 -17.12 6.32
CA GLU A 44 12.04 -16.65 6.95
C GLU A 44 12.28 -15.16 6.71
N LEU A 45 12.03 -14.67 5.49
CA LEU A 45 12.12 -13.25 5.18
C LEU A 45 11.09 -12.43 5.96
N LEU A 46 9.83 -12.85 5.91
CA LEU A 46 8.72 -12.16 6.61
C LEU A 46 8.95 -12.09 8.14
N ALA A 47 9.52 -13.13 8.74
CA ALA A 47 9.84 -13.16 10.18
C ALA A 47 10.87 -12.08 10.58
N VAL A 48 11.90 -11.88 9.76
CA VAL A 48 12.89 -10.80 9.97
C VAL A 48 12.24 -9.44 9.86
N GLU A 49 11.38 -9.25 8.88
CA GLU A 49 10.67 -8.00 8.63
C GLU A 49 9.70 -7.64 9.75
N GLY A 50 9.03 -8.63 10.35
CA GLY A 50 8.15 -8.42 11.49
C GLY A 50 8.83 -7.68 12.64
N ARG A 51 10.11 -8.00 12.92
CA ARG A 51 10.91 -7.30 13.93
C ARG A 51 11.28 -5.87 13.51
N ALA A 52 11.54 -5.64 12.21
CA ALA A 52 11.83 -4.31 11.70
C ALA A 52 10.58 -3.42 11.76
N MET A 53 9.41 -3.94 11.38
CA MET A 53 8.13 -3.24 11.49
C MET A 53 7.80 -2.84 12.93
N ALA A 54 7.98 -3.73 13.89
CA ALA A 54 7.75 -3.43 15.30
C ALA A 54 8.63 -2.26 15.81
N ARG A 55 9.89 -2.19 15.36
CA ARG A 55 10.78 -1.05 15.68
C ARG A 55 10.29 0.26 15.08
N VAL A 56 9.82 0.26 13.85
CA VAL A 56 9.26 1.46 13.20
C VAL A 56 8.03 1.96 13.97
N LEU A 57 7.15 1.06 14.36
CA LEU A 57 5.96 1.41 15.14
C LEU A 57 6.30 1.92 16.54
N ALA A 58 7.34 1.41 17.18
CA ALA A 58 7.76 1.85 18.50
C ALA A 58 8.22 3.33 18.53
N ILE A 59 8.78 3.83 17.43
CA ILE A 59 9.31 5.19 17.31
C ILE A 59 8.25 6.17 16.77
N GLY A 60 7.26 5.67 16.03
CA GLY A 60 6.26 6.48 15.35
C GLY A 60 5.32 7.26 16.28
N PRO A 61 4.58 8.25 15.75
CA PRO A 61 3.62 9.05 16.51
C PRO A 61 2.49 8.18 17.10
N ALA A 62 1.88 8.62 18.19
CA ALA A 62 0.79 7.92 18.87
C ALA A 62 -0.57 8.00 18.12
N LEU A 63 -0.54 7.88 16.79
CA LEU A 63 -1.69 7.83 15.90
C LEU A 63 -2.00 6.38 15.50
N PRO A 64 -3.20 6.09 14.97
CA PRO A 64 -3.49 4.79 14.36
C PRO A 64 -2.46 4.42 13.30
N TRP A 65 -2.28 3.12 13.09
CA TRP A 65 -1.38 2.61 12.06
C TRP A 65 -2.09 1.56 11.20
N ALA A 66 -1.55 1.30 10.02
CA ALA A 66 -2.04 0.21 9.18
C ALA A 66 -0.89 -0.66 8.68
N TRP A 67 -1.15 -1.95 8.54
CA TRP A 67 -0.31 -2.90 7.85
C TRP A 67 -1.05 -3.48 6.66
N LEU A 68 -0.43 -3.39 5.51
CA LEU A 68 -0.87 -3.98 4.26
C LEU A 68 0.21 -4.98 3.83
N GLY A 69 -0.13 -6.25 3.77
CA GLY A 69 0.85 -7.30 3.48
C GLY A 69 0.32 -8.42 2.61
N VAL A 70 1.21 -9.31 2.22
CA VAL A 70 0.88 -10.54 1.51
C VAL A 70 0.04 -11.47 2.39
N ALA A 71 -0.74 -12.37 1.78
CA ALA A 71 -1.64 -13.28 2.50
C ALA A 71 -0.90 -14.12 3.57
N ALA A 72 0.31 -14.58 3.26
CA ALA A 72 1.16 -15.35 4.15
C ALA A 72 1.88 -14.51 5.23
N GLY A 73 1.81 -13.17 5.14
CA GLY A 73 2.44 -12.25 6.07
C GLY A 73 1.80 -12.24 7.46
N ALA A 74 2.60 -11.92 8.45
CA ALA A 74 2.14 -11.66 9.80
C ALA A 74 2.32 -10.17 10.14
N ALA A 75 1.25 -9.55 10.63
CA ALA A 75 1.34 -8.21 11.14
C ALA A 75 2.26 -8.15 12.37
N PRO A 76 2.95 -7.03 12.60
CA PRO A 76 3.79 -6.88 13.78
C PRO A 76 2.93 -6.97 15.05
N ALA A 77 3.42 -7.69 16.06
CA ALA A 77 2.79 -7.75 17.37
C ALA A 77 3.02 -6.41 18.08
N VAL A 78 2.00 -5.56 18.14
CA VAL A 78 2.01 -4.29 18.86
C VAL A 78 0.74 -4.20 19.68
N SER A 79 0.85 -4.10 21.01
CA SER A 79 -0.26 -4.21 21.93
C SER A 79 -1.02 -2.90 22.19
N ASP A 80 -0.39 -1.74 22.00
CA ASP A 80 -0.89 -0.48 22.59
C ASP A 80 -1.52 0.51 21.62
N ARG A 81 -1.60 0.22 20.33
CA ARG A 81 -2.11 1.15 19.31
C ARG A 81 -3.15 0.52 18.40
N ARG A 82 -4.14 1.30 17.99
CA ARG A 82 -5.15 0.86 17.03
C ARG A 82 -4.48 0.59 15.68
N GLY A 83 -4.42 -0.68 15.29
CA GLY A 83 -3.86 -1.14 14.02
C GLY A 83 -4.94 -1.67 13.09
N LEU A 84 -4.90 -1.25 11.82
CA LEU A 84 -5.70 -1.82 10.74
C LEU A 84 -4.85 -2.85 10.00
N LEU A 85 -5.30 -4.10 9.94
CA LEU A 85 -4.58 -5.20 9.31
C LEU A 85 -5.31 -5.62 8.04
N LEU A 86 -4.63 -5.50 6.90
CA LEU A 86 -5.15 -5.83 5.58
C LEU A 86 -4.18 -6.76 4.85
N ARG A 87 -4.70 -7.87 4.30
CA ARG A 87 -3.94 -8.82 3.47
C ARG A 87 -4.38 -8.72 2.03
N ARG A 88 -3.44 -8.86 1.13
CA ARG A 88 -3.74 -8.93 -0.30
C ARG A 88 -4.58 -10.15 -0.61
N GLU A 89 -5.66 -9.97 -1.34
CA GLU A 89 -6.54 -11.03 -1.81
C GLU A 89 -7.22 -10.62 -3.12
N GLY A 90 -6.83 -11.26 -4.22
CA GLY A 90 -7.53 -11.17 -5.49
C GLY A 90 -7.73 -9.74 -6.02
N GLY A 91 -6.70 -8.94 -6.11
CA GLY A 91 -6.78 -7.56 -6.61
C GLY A 91 -7.27 -6.53 -5.59
N GLY A 92 -7.69 -6.97 -4.39
CA GLY A 92 -8.10 -6.12 -3.27
C GLY A 92 -7.41 -6.50 -1.97
N PHE A 93 -8.04 -6.13 -0.88
CA PHE A 93 -7.55 -6.39 0.47
C PHE A 93 -8.65 -6.97 1.34
N THR A 94 -8.28 -7.86 2.26
CA THR A 94 -9.15 -8.47 3.26
C THR A 94 -8.50 -8.42 4.65
N GLY A 95 -9.30 -8.36 5.69
CA GLY A 95 -8.86 -8.29 7.06
C GLY A 95 -9.96 -7.74 7.96
N ALA A 96 -9.69 -6.66 8.69
CA ALA A 96 -10.72 -5.99 9.47
C ALA A 96 -11.88 -5.48 8.60
N VAL A 97 -11.59 -5.13 7.34
CA VAL A 97 -12.56 -4.80 6.30
C VAL A 97 -12.13 -5.46 4.99
N ARG A 98 -13.10 -5.68 4.07
CA ARG A 98 -12.80 -6.04 2.68
C ARG A 98 -12.88 -4.78 1.83
N CYS A 99 -11.82 -4.45 1.10
CA CYS A 99 -11.75 -3.23 0.30
C CYS A 99 -10.83 -3.41 -0.92
N ALA A 100 -10.86 -2.40 -1.78
CA ALA A 100 -9.90 -2.20 -2.87
C ALA A 100 -9.38 -0.76 -2.79
N LEU A 101 -8.53 -0.38 -3.74
CA LEU A 101 -8.13 1.03 -3.88
C LEU A 101 -9.29 1.84 -4.51
N PRO A 102 -9.56 3.06 -4.01
CA PRO A 102 -8.89 3.72 -2.87
C PRO A 102 -9.25 3.08 -1.53
N LEU A 103 -8.31 3.14 -0.56
CA LEU A 103 -8.54 2.58 0.77
C LEU A 103 -9.65 3.35 1.51
N PRO A 104 -10.55 2.65 2.25
CA PRO A 104 -11.61 3.29 3.04
C PRO A 104 -11.06 3.90 4.35
N ILE A 105 -9.99 4.66 4.23
CA ILE A 105 -9.26 5.32 5.32
C ILE A 105 -9.29 6.83 5.02
N ALA A 106 -9.58 7.63 6.04
CA ALA A 106 -9.56 9.08 5.91
C ALA A 106 -8.15 9.58 5.55
N SER A 107 -8.09 10.67 4.79
CA SER A 107 -6.82 11.33 4.50
C SER A 107 -6.17 11.80 5.80
N GLU A 108 -4.83 11.74 5.85
CA GLU A 108 -4.03 12.27 6.95
C GLU A 108 -4.38 11.72 8.34
N SER A 109 -4.84 10.46 8.42
CA SER A 109 -5.32 9.85 9.67
C SER A 109 -4.38 8.82 10.29
N LEU A 110 -3.37 8.35 9.54
CA LEU A 110 -2.44 7.33 10.01
C LEU A 110 -1.09 7.92 10.41
N GLY A 111 -0.56 7.50 11.57
CA GLY A 111 0.79 7.83 12.00
C GLY A 111 1.86 6.92 11.39
N ALA A 112 1.49 5.70 11.00
CA ALA A 112 2.38 4.79 10.30
C ALA A 112 1.62 3.89 9.33
N LEU A 113 2.24 3.58 8.20
CA LEU A 113 1.75 2.63 7.21
C LEU A 113 2.88 1.67 6.84
N LEU A 114 2.62 0.38 6.97
CA LEU A 114 3.58 -0.68 6.70
C LEU A 114 3.13 -1.44 5.45
N LEU A 115 3.90 -1.36 4.37
CA LEU A 115 3.70 -2.13 3.15
C LEU A 115 4.67 -3.29 3.10
N GLN A 116 4.17 -4.52 3.07
CA GLN A 116 5.00 -5.72 3.05
C GLN A 116 4.79 -6.50 1.76
N HIS A 117 5.74 -6.42 0.84
CA HIS A 117 5.84 -7.15 -0.43
C HIS A 117 4.65 -7.00 -1.40
N LEU A 118 3.83 -5.98 -1.24
CA LEU A 118 2.67 -5.73 -2.10
C LEU A 118 3.02 -5.19 -3.48
N LEU A 119 4.25 -4.73 -3.66
CA LEU A 119 4.73 -4.14 -4.91
C LEU A 119 5.57 -5.13 -5.75
N ASP A 120 5.81 -6.32 -5.22
CA ASP A 120 6.67 -7.32 -5.87
C ASP A 120 5.93 -8.14 -6.95
N ASP A 121 4.61 -7.99 -7.09
CA ASP A 121 3.83 -8.51 -8.22
C ASP A 121 3.82 -7.56 -9.43
N GLY A 122 4.27 -6.34 -9.27
CA GLY A 122 4.31 -5.30 -10.29
C GLY A 122 2.95 -4.67 -10.60
N VAL A 123 1.92 -4.92 -9.79
CA VAL A 123 0.56 -4.42 -10.01
C VAL A 123 0.31 -3.12 -9.24
N ALA A 124 -0.20 -2.10 -9.93
CA ALA A 124 -0.73 -0.84 -9.38
C ALA A 124 0.18 -0.09 -8.37
N ALA A 125 1.51 -0.19 -8.50
CA ALA A 125 2.47 0.40 -7.55
C ALA A 125 2.25 1.91 -7.34
N ASP A 126 2.09 2.69 -8.41
CA ASP A 126 1.92 4.14 -8.30
C ASP A 126 0.59 4.52 -7.61
N ALA A 127 -0.49 3.79 -7.88
CA ALA A 127 -1.78 4.02 -7.23
C ALA A 127 -1.71 3.71 -5.72
N LEU A 128 -1.05 2.61 -5.34
CA LEU A 128 -0.89 2.24 -3.94
C LEU A 128 0.01 3.23 -3.19
N LEU A 129 1.11 3.68 -3.78
CA LEU A 129 2.00 4.68 -3.17
C LEU A 129 1.30 6.04 -3.02
N GLY A 130 0.46 6.45 -3.98
CA GLY A 130 -0.37 7.65 -3.88
C GLY A 130 -1.38 7.56 -2.73
N GLU A 131 -2.01 6.38 -2.54
CA GLU A 131 -2.90 6.14 -1.40
C GLU A 131 -2.15 6.17 -0.07
N CYS A 132 -0.93 5.64 -0.03
CA CYS A 132 -0.08 5.72 1.17
C CYS A 132 0.19 7.17 1.57
N GLU A 133 0.52 8.02 0.60
CA GLU A 133 0.73 9.44 0.84
C GLU A 133 -0.55 10.11 1.35
N ARG A 134 -1.70 9.84 0.73
CA ARG A 134 -2.99 10.41 1.11
C ARG A 134 -3.40 10.10 2.55
N VAL A 135 -3.28 8.84 2.97
CA VAL A 135 -3.76 8.39 4.29
C VAL A 135 -2.81 8.71 5.45
N LEU A 136 -1.53 8.93 5.17
CA LEU A 136 -0.55 9.30 6.19
C LEU A 136 -0.75 10.73 6.65
N ALA A 137 -0.77 10.93 7.97
CA ALA A 137 -0.74 12.24 8.58
C ALA A 137 0.61 12.94 8.32
N PRO A 138 0.66 14.28 8.35
CA PRO A 138 1.92 15.02 8.35
C PRO A 138 2.85 14.51 9.47
N GLY A 139 4.10 14.18 9.13
CA GLY A 139 5.04 13.52 10.04
C GLY A 139 4.83 12.02 10.21
N GLY A 140 3.80 11.44 9.59
CA GLY A 140 3.58 9.99 9.57
C GLY A 140 4.62 9.26 8.73
N THR A 141 4.84 7.99 9.02
CA THR A 141 5.91 7.17 8.46
C THR A 141 5.36 6.09 7.54
N LEU A 142 5.85 6.01 6.31
CA LEU A 142 5.72 4.86 5.44
C LEU A 142 6.95 3.96 5.61
N TRP A 143 6.72 2.68 5.88
CA TRP A 143 7.72 1.62 5.78
C TRP A 143 7.32 0.68 4.64
N LEU A 144 8.23 0.45 3.71
CA LEU A 144 8.00 -0.33 2.50
C LEU A 144 9.06 -1.43 2.40
N ALA A 145 8.64 -2.71 2.43
CA ALA A 145 9.51 -3.85 2.15
C ALA A 145 9.27 -4.43 0.77
N THR A 146 10.35 -4.72 0.06
CA THR A 146 10.37 -5.35 -1.26
C THR A 146 11.54 -6.32 -1.40
N LEU A 147 11.48 -7.19 -2.39
CA LEU A 147 12.57 -8.10 -2.72
C LEU A 147 13.78 -7.37 -3.27
N ASN A 148 14.95 -7.90 -2.97
CA ASN A 148 16.23 -7.34 -3.44
C ASN A 148 16.67 -8.00 -4.75
N PRO A 149 16.80 -7.26 -5.87
CA PRO A 149 17.20 -7.79 -7.16
C PRO A 149 18.63 -8.32 -7.18
N TRP A 150 19.50 -7.84 -6.29
CA TRP A 150 20.93 -8.20 -6.24
C TRP A 150 21.25 -9.36 -5.30
N SER A 151 20.23 -9.82 -4.55
CA SER A 151 20.44 -10.91 -3.62
C SER A 151 20.63 -12.24 -4.33
N PRO A 152 21.63 -13.06 -3.95
CA PRO A 152 21.70 -14.46 -4.39
C PRO A 152 20.48 -15.27 -3.92
N TYR A 153 19.78 -14.84 -2.88
CA TYR A 153 18.52 -15.41 -2.42
C TYR A 153 17.43 -15.41 -3.51
N ARG A 154 17.59 -14.58 -4.55
CA ARG A 154 16.73 -14.52 -5.74
C ARG A 154 16.50 -15.89 -6.38
N ALA A 155 17.47 -16.79 -6.33
CA ALA A 155 17.33 -18.15 -6.86
C ALA A 155 16.12 -18.90 -6.28
N ARG A 156 15.64 -18.53 -5.09
CA ARG A 156 14.52 -19.18 -4.41
C ARG A 156 13.14 -18.73 -4.89
N TRP A 157 13.04 -17.56 -5.53
CA TRP A 157 11.80 -17.04 -6.07
C TRP A 157 11.85 -16.79 -7.58
N LEU A 158 12.93 -17.18 -8.23
CA LEU A 158 13.05 -17.12 -9.69
C LEU A 158 11.95 -17.98 -10.34
N GLY A 159 11.25 -17.44 -11.33
CA GLY A 159 10.17 -18.14 -12.04
C GLY A 159 8.79 -18.10 -11.37
N THR A 160 8.64 -17.50 -10.19
CA THR A 160 7.34 -17.37 -9.51
C THR A 160 6.48 -16.21 -10.01
N GLY A 161 7.04 -15.34 -10.87
CA GLY A 161 6.37 -14.12 -11.32
C GLY A 161 6.67 -12.88 -10.47
N LEU A 162 7.36 -13.02 -9.34
CA LEU A 162 7.80 -11.91 -8.51
C LEU A 162 8.81 -11.02 -9.23
N ARG A 163 8.71 -9.71 -9.01
CA ARG A 163 9.52 -8.67 -9.63
C ARG A 163 10.23 -7.84 -8.59
N ALA A 164 11.54 -8.01 -8.49
CA ALA A 164 12.35 -7.17 -7.63
C ALA A 164 12.89 -5.95 -8.39
N HIS A 165 12.81 -4.80 -7.79
CA HIS A 165 13.35 -3.54 -8.32
C HIS A 165 14.41 -2.97 -7.39
N ASN A 166 15.35 -2.22 -7.95
CA ASN A 166 16.39 -1.56 -7.17
C ASN A 166 15.83 -0.40 -6.30
N PRO A 167 16.55 0.04 -5.25
CA PRO A 167 16.09 1.12 -4.39
C PRO A 167 15.77 2.42 -5.13
N GLY A 168 16.52 2.75 -6.20
CA GLY A 168 16.30 3.95 -7.00
C GLY A 168 14.94 3.95 -7.71
N HIS A 169 14.46 2.78 -8.15
CA HIS A 169 13.12 2.62 -8.71
C HIS A 169 12.05 3.02 -7.70
N TRP A 170 12.15 2.49 -6.48
CA TRP A 170 11.20 2.80 -5.41
C TRP A 170 11.29 4.24 -4.93
N GLN A 171 12.50 4.81 -4.83
CA GLN A 171 12.68 6.23 -4.54
C GLN A 171 12.01 7.13 -5.59
N ALA A 172 12.12 6.78 -6.88
CA ALA A 172 11.42 7.49 -7.94
C ALA A 172 9.88 7.38 -7.80
N GLY A 173 9.36 6.19 -7.47
CA GLY A 173 7.93 5.98 -7.18
C GLY A 173 7.45 6.81 -5.99
N LEU A 174 8.17 6.78 -4.89
CA LEU A 174 7.87 7.58 -3.69
C LEU A 174 7.84 9.08 -4.01
N ARG A 175 8.80 9.58 -4.81
CA ARG A 175 8.82 10.98 -5.23
C ARG A 175 7.60 11.33 -6.09
N ARG A 176 7.20 10.47 -7.05
CA ARG A 176 5.98 10.69 -7.85
C ARG A 176 4.73 10.72 -6.98
N ALA A 177 4.69 9.91 -5.93
CA ALA A 177 3.59 9.88 -4.97
C ALA A 177 3.56 11.10 -4.01
N GLY A 178 4.59 11.97 -4.02
CA GLY A 178 4.62 13.18 -3.18
C GLY A 178 5.53 13.12 -1.95
N PHE A 179 6.21 11.98 -1.71
CA PHE A 179 7.15 11.87 -0.59
C PHE A 179 8.46 12.62 -0.87
N ALA A 180 9.00 13.26 0.17
CA ALA A 180 10.30 13.90 0.12
C ALA A 180 11.43 12.89 0.31
N LEU A 181 12.40 12.87 -0.60
CA LEU A 181 13.48 11.89 -0.58
C LEU A 181 14.59 12.17 0.46
N ASP A 182 14.63 13.36 1.02
CA ASP A 182 15.55 13.74 2.09
C ASP A 182 15.34 12.98 3.40
N SER A 183 14.15 12.42 3.59
CA SER A 183 13.80 11.58 4.75
C SER A 183 13.85 10.08 4.47
N VAL A 184 14.29 9.64 3.28
CA VAL A 184 14.33 8.22 2.93
C VAL A 184 15.53 7.54 3.56
N SER A 185 15.29 6.57 4.42
CA SER A 185 16.30 5.64 4.91
C SER A 185 16.16 4.27 4.23
N LEU A 186 17.29 3.62 3.96
CA LEU A 186 17.37 2.32 3.32
C LEU A 186 17.99 1.32 4.30
N GLN A 187 17.37 0.15 4.41
CA GLN A 187 17.84 -0.97 5.19
C GLN A 187 17.77 -2.27 4.37
N TRP A 188 18.76 -3.12 4.52
CA TRP A 188 18.80 -4.44 3.92
C TRP A 188 18.34 -5.47 4.94
N LEU A 189 17.38 -6.31 4.59
CA LEU A 189 16.71 -7.25 5.50
C LEU A 189 16.82 -8.71 5.04
N GLY A 190 16.68 -9.62 5.98
CA GLY A 190 16.57 -11.03 5.71
C GLY A 190 17.90 -11.76 5.48
N PRO A 191 17.82 -13.04 5.10
CA PRO A 191 19.00 -13.89 4.87
C PRO A 191 19.78 -13.43 3.63
N ARG A 192 21.07 -13.78 3.57
CA ARG A 192 21.90 -13.61 2.37
C ARG A 192 21.82 -14.84 1.48
N TRP A 193 22.13 -16.00 2.04
CA TRP A 193 22.09 -17.32 1.38
C TRP A 193 21.54 -18.41 2.29
N HIS A 194 21.91 -18.39 3.58
CA HIS A 194 21.43 -19.28 4.62
C HIS A 194 20.56 -18.56 5.63
N PRO A 195 19.52 -19.22 6.18
CA PRO A 195 18.52 -18.59 7.06
C PRO A 195 19.08 -17.97 8.34
N ALA A 196 20.19 -18.49 8.86
CA ALA A 196 20.68 -18.15 10.21
C ALA A 196 21.57 -16.91 10.32
N GLN A 197 21.75 -16.11 9.26
CA GLN A 197 22.75 -15.05 9.25
C GLN A 197 22.19 -13.64 9.44
N GLY A 198 22.06 -13.22 10.68
CA GLY A 198 21.84 -11.81 11.06
C GLY A 198 20.63 -11.16 10.37
N GLU A 199 19.98 -10.23 11.03
CA GLU A 199 18.61 -9.83 10.67
C GLU A 199 18.55 -8.63 9.72
N ALA A 200 19.48 -7.68 9.88
CA ALA A 200 19.45 -6.41 9.15
C ALA A 200 20.82 -5.76 9.14
N GLY A 201 21.07 -4.88 8.17
CA GLY A 201 22.30 -4.12 8.10
C GLY A 201 22.27 -3.02 7.06
N ILE A 202 23.30 -2.20 7.07
CA ILE A 202 23.53 -1.09 6.14
C ILE A 202 24.90 -1.19 5.45
N GLY A 203 25.70 -2.19 5.81
CA GLY A 203 27.06 -2.39 5.27
C GLY A 203 27.07 -2.92 3.82
N ALA A 204 28.23 -2.89 3.19
CA ALA A 204 28.40 -3.33 1.80
C ALA A 204 27.98 -4.81 1.59
N ALA A 205 28.32 -5.69 2.55
CA ALA A 205 27.92 -7.10 2.51
C ALA A 205 26.41 -7.31 2.75
N ASP A 206 25.73 -6.35 3.36
CA ASP A 206 24.30 -6.43 3.61
C ASP A 206 23.48 -6.19 2.33
N ARG A 207 24.05 -5.59 1.30
CA ARG A 207 23.43 -5.42 -0.03
C ARG A 207 23.06 -6.76 -0.69
N LEU A 208 23.55 -7.89 -0.18
CA LEU A 208 23.22 -9.22 -0.66
C LEU A 208 22.06 -9.88 0.11
N ARG A 209 21.42 -9.18 1.07
CA ARG A 209 20.27 -9.70 1.79
C ARG A 209 19.03 -9.81 0.90
N ALA A 210 18.12 -10.70 1.27
CA ALA A 210 16.96 -11.07 0.46
C ALA A 210 15.99 -9.91 0.21
N GLY A 211 15.81 -9.01 1.16
CA GLY A 211 14.87 -7.91 1.12
C GLY A 211 15.50 -6.53 1.29
N ILE A 212 14.76 -5.54 0.88
CA ILE A 212 15.05 -4.11 1.02
C ILE A 212 13.89 -3.48 1.77
N ALA A 213 14.17 -2.69 2.80
CA ALA A 213 13.17 -1.81 3.39
C ALA A 213 13.53 -0.35 3.19
N LEU A 214 12.58 0.44 2.73
CA LEU A 214 12.65 1.89 2.69
C LEU A 214 11.72 2.46 3.75
N THR A 215 12.21 3.41 4.51
CA THR A 215 11.40 4.17 5.46
C THR A 215 11.43 5.63 5.05
N VAL A 216 10.26 6.25 4.95
CA VAL A 216 10.12 7.66 4.57
C VAL A 216 9.05 8.32 5.42
N SER A 217 9.25 9.58 5.80
CA SER A 217 8.26 10.36 6.52
C SER A 217 7.55 11.34 5.59
N LYS A 218 6.22 11.46 5.74
CA LYS A 218 5.45 12.49 5.04
C LYS A 218 5.83 13.87 5.58
N ARG A 219 6.11 14.82 4.70
CA ARG A 219 6.46 16.19 5.11
C ARG A 219 5.36 16.82 5.95
N VAL A 220 5.77 17.55 6.98
CA VAL A 220 4.91 18.48 7.68
C VAL A 220 4.90 19.78 6.86
N HIS A 221 3.75 20.13 6.29
CA HIS A 221 3.59 21.45 5.71
C HIS A 221 3.40 22.44 6.86
N ALA A 222 4.47 23.15 7.22
CA ALA A 222 4.33 24.27 8.16
C ALA A 222 3.41 25.32 7.52
N PRO A 223 2.29 25.69 8.14
CA PRO A 223 1.50 26.80 7.64
C PRO A 223 2.39 28.05 7.64
N ILE A 224 2.57 28.67 6.47
CA ILE A 224 3.27 29.96 6.38
C ILE A 224 2.41 30.95 7.21
N PRO A 225 2.93 31.48 8.33
CA PRO A 225 2.16 32.45 9.11
C PRO A 225 1.82 33.64 8.19
N PRO A 226 0.58 34.11 8.20
CA PRO A 226 0.21 35.27 7.40
C PRO A 226 1.16 36.41 7.76
N ARG A 227 1.82 36.99 6.76
CA ARG A 227 2.65 38.18 6.98
C ARG A 227 1.77 39.25 7.64
N PRO A 228 2.19 39.80 8.77
CA PRO A 228 1.43 40.91 9.37
C PRO A 228 1.33 42.02 8.31
N LEU A 229 0.11 42.38 7.97
CA LEU A 229 -0.15 43.51 7.08
C LEU A 229 0.49 44.73 7.72
N ARG A 230 1.50 45.30 7.07
CA ARG A 230 2.07 46.58 7.50
C ARG A 230 0.92 47.57 7.47
N ASN A 231 0.52 48.05 8.63
CA ASN A 231 -0.44 49.17 8.73
C ASN A 231 0.13 50.34 7.93
N LEU A 232 -0.50 50.64 6.79
CA LEU A 232 -0.19 51.84 6.03
C LEU A 232 -0.60 53.04 6.92
N ARG A 233 0.39 53.69 7.56
CA ARG A 233 0.18 54.96 8.21
C ARG A 233 0.07 56.00 7.12
N TRP A 234 -1.13 56.53 6.90
CA TRP A 234 -1.33 57.70 6.10
C TRP A 234 -0.72 58.88 6.83
N GLN A 235 0.35 59.47 6.26
CA GLN A 235 0.85 60.77 6.70
C GLN A 235 -0.01 61.83 6.01
N ALA A 236 -0.81 62.53 6.79
CA ALA A 236 -1.51 63.72 6.30
C ALA A 236 -0.45 64.72 5.86
N GLY A 237 -0.46 65.06 4.57
CA GLY A 237 0.41 66.13 4.05
C GLY A 237 0.15 67.43 4.73
N ARG A 238 1.14 68.10 5.28
CA ARG A 238 1.03 69.48 5.75
C ARG A 238 0.74 70.37 4.54
N MET A 239 -0.43 70.92 4.48
CA MET A 239 -0.72 72.04 3.60
C MET A 239 0.01 73.27 4.16
N SER A 240 1.09 73.74 3.50
CA SER A 240 1.68 75.04 3.78
C SER A 240 0.76 76.09 3.19
N ARG A 241 0.19 76.95 4.06
CA ARG A 241 -0.44 78.16 3.62
C ARG A 241 0.65 79.20 3.31
N SER A 242 0.61 79.72 2.07
CA SER A 242 1.29 80.98 1.66
C SER A 242 0.47 82.16 2.13
#